data_10b5d434f4b144569b82552917c0569a
#
_entry.id   10b5d434f4b144569b82552917c0569a
#
_cell.length_a   1.000
_cell.length_b   1.000
_cell.length_c   1.000
_cell.angle_alpha   90.00
_cell.angle_beta   90.00
_cell.angle_gamma   90.00
#
_symmetry.space_group_name_H-M   'P 1'
#
loop_
_entity.id
_entity.type
_entity.pdbx_description
1 polymer ?
#
loop_
_entity_poly.entity_id
_entity_poly.type
_entity_poly.pdbx_seq_one_letter_code
_entity_poly.pdbx_strand_id
1 'polypeptide(L)'
;MSKQNYKNHSHYVPMYHFVLLPLIGLSLALSIWNVYNAFHVHHGRLQAIIFFILSDAILAMCFFIRGFALKAQDRAIRAEENFRHFTLTGKPLDSKLRLKQIIALRFADDAEFPSLAQKTVEENLKSGDIKKAIQNWRADHHRA
;
A
#
# COMPACT_ATOMS: atom_id res chain seq x y z
N MET A 1 -7.68 4.03 -21.63
CA MET A 1 -6.94 3.95 -20.35
C MET A 1 -5.60 4.65 -20.52
N SER A 2 -5.22 5.58 -19.65
CA SER A 2 -3.91 6.26 -19.73
C SER A 2 -2.78 5.27 -19.50
N LYS A 3 -1.70 5.36 -20.30
CA LYS A 3 -0.49 4.53 -20.08
C LYS A 3 0.09 4.85 -18.70
N GLN A 4 0.27 3.83 -17.86
CA GLN A 4 0.91 3.96 -16.55
C GLN A 4 2.41 4.20 -16.74
N ASN A 5 2.98 5.09 -15.91
CA ASN A 5 4.40 5.43 -15.94
C ASN A 5 4.88 5.84 -14.54
N TYR A 6 6.16 6.20 -14.41
CA TYR A 6 6.76 6.60 -13.14
C TYR A 6 6.00 7.72 -12.41
N LYS A 7 5.36 8.66 -13.13
CA LYS A 7 4.67 9.82 -12.52
C LYS A 7 3.25 9.51 -12.05
N ASN A 8 2.56 8.55 -12.69
CA ASN A 8 1.14 8.24 -12.43
C ASN A 8 0.89 6.83 -11.90
N HIS A 9 1.93 6.13 -11.40
CA HIS A 9 1.80 4.76 -10.91
C HIS A 9 1.15 4.64 -9.52
N SER A 10 0.96 5.75 -8.80
CA SER A 10 0.31 5.73 -7.48
C SER A 10 -1.20 5.51 -7.65
N HIS A 11 -1.74 4.53 -6.93
CA HIS A 11 -3.17 4.24 -6.94
C HIS A 11 -3.81 4.70 -5.63
N TYR A 12 -4.85 5.52 -5.74
CA TYR A 12 -5.69 5.92 -4.61
C TYR A 12 -7.03 5.21 -4.72
N VAL A 13 -7.50 4.65 -3.62
CA VAL A 13 -8.86 4.10 -3.50
C VAL A 13 -9.78 5.24 -3.05
N PRO A 14 -10.64 5.80 -3.92
CA PRO A 14 -11.38 7.04 -3.63
C PRO A 14 -12.24 6.93 -2.36
N MET A 15 -13.00 5.85 -2.21
CA MET A 15 -13.87 5.63 -1.05
C MET A 15 -13.08 5.54 0.26
N TYR A 16 -11.87 4.96 0.22
CA TYR A 16 -11.03 4.86 1.40
C TYR A 16 -10.41 6.21 1.79
N HIS A 17 -9.77 6.88 0.83
CA HIS A 17 -8.97 8.08 1.12
C HIS A 17 -9.81 9.35 1.25
N PHE A 18 -10.90 9.47 0.48
CA PHE A 18 -11.68 10.71 0.40
C PHE A 18 -13.03 10.65 1.12
N VAL A 19 -13.48 9.46 1.52
CA VAL A 19 -14.73 9.30 2.27
C VAL A 19 -14.46 8.73 3.65
N LEU A 20 -13.90 7.53 3.74
CA LEU A 20 -13.75 6.81 5.00
C LEU A 20 -12.79 7.53 5.97
N LEU A 21 -11.59 7.89 5.53
CA LEU A 21 -10.61 8.56 6.39
C LEU A 21 -11.10 9.93 6.91
N PRO A 22 -11.67 10.85 6.08
CA PRO A 22 -12.25 12.09 6.58
C PRO A 22 -13.42 11.86 7.55
N LEU A 23 -14.28 10.86 7.30
CA LEU A 23 -15.39 10.54 8.17
C LEU A 23 -14.91 10.05 9.56
N ILE A 24 -13.91 9.17 9.59
CA ILE A 24 -13.28 8.72 10.84
C ILE A 24 -12.62 9.90 11.57
N GLY A 25 -11.91 10.76 10.84
CA GLY A 25 -11.30 11.95 11.41
C GLY A 25 -12.32 12.91 12.02
N LEU A 26 -13.44 13.12 11.35
CA LEU A 26 -14.54 13.93 11.86
C LEU A 26 -15.16 13.29 13.13
N SER A 27 -15.41 11.98 13.14
CA SER A 27 -15.97 11.29 14.29
C SER A 27 -15.05 11.40 15.52
N LEU A 28 -13.74 11.29 15.32
CA LEU A 28 -12.74 11.47 16.38
C LEU A 28 -12.74 12.91 16.90
N ALA A 29 -12.77 13.90 16.01
CA ALA A 29 -12.84 15.33 16.43
C ALA A 29 -14.10 15.62 17.25
N LEU A 30 -15.26 15.12 16.82
CA LEU A 30 -16.52 15.26 17.54
C LEU A 30 -16.50 14.52 18.88
N SER A 31 -15.86 13.37 18.97
CA SER A 31 -15.73 12.62 20.23
C SER A 31 -14.85 13.36 21.24
N ILE A 32 -13.75 13.96 20.80
CA ILE A 32 -12.88 14.81 21.64
C ILE A 32 -13.68 16.01 22.15
N TRP A 33 -14.41 16.68 21.27
CA TRP A 33 -15.28 17.80 21.65
C TRP A 33 -16.35 17.36 22.68
N ASN A 34 -16.96 16.21 22.51
CA ASN A 34 -17.93 15.66 23.43
C ASN A 34 -17.32 15.36 24.81
N VAL A 35 -16.10 14.80 24.87
CA VAL A 35 -15.38 14.60 26.14
C VAL A 35 -15.15 15.95 26.83
N TYR A 36 -14.63 16.94 26.11
CA TYR A 36 -14.40 18.29 26.65
C TYR A 36 -15.68 18.86 27.29
N ASN A 37 -16.81 18.86 26.55
CA ASN A 37 -18.10 19.35 27.05
C ASN A 37 -18.63 18.56 28.26
N ALA A 38 -18.55 17.23 28.23
CA ALA A 38 -19.03 16.38 29.33
C ALA A 38 -18.26 16.63 30.65
N PHE A 39 -16.99 17.00 30.58
CA PHE A 39 -16.23 17.38 31.76
C PHE A 39 -16.56 18.79 32.25
N HIS A 40 -16.89 19.73 31.37
CA HIS A 40 -17.33 21.06 31.75
C HIS A 40 -18.72 21.07 32.35
N VAL A 41 -19.68 20.36 31.76
CA VAL A 41 -21.09 20.34 32.22
C VAL A 41 -21.32 19.32 33.37
N HIS A 42 -20.28 18.52 33.70
CA HIS A 42 -20.35 17.46 34.73
C HIS A 42 -21.41 16.37 34.47
N HIS A 43 -21.84 16.20 33.21
CA HIS A 43 -22.86 15.23 32.81
C HIS A 43 -22.41 14.37 31.63
N GLY A 44 -22.77 13.10 31.60
CA GLY A 44 -22.53 12.20 30.46
C GLY A 44 -21.06 11.79 30.24
N ARG A 45 -20.19 11.92 31.25
CA ARG A 45 -18.71 11.64 31.12
C ARG A 45 -18.41 10.23 30.66
N LEU A 46 -19.11 9.22 31.20
CA LEU A 46 -18.90 7.82 30.83
C LEU A 46 -19.20 7.58 29.35
N GLN A 47 -20.35 8.10 28.86
CA GLN A 47 -20.69 7.98 27.43
C GLN A 47 -19.67 8.68 26.53
N ALA A 48 -19.23 9.87 26.90
CA ALA A 48 -18.24 10.62 26.14
C ALA A 48 -16.91 9.85 26.05
N ILE A 49 -16.45 9.25 27.14
CA ILE A 49 -15.25 8.43 27.16
C ILE A 49 -15.41 7.19 26.28
N ILE A 50 -16.56 6.50 26.37
CA ILE A 50 -16.85 5.33 25.55
C ILE A 50 -16.81 5.70 24.05
N PHE A 51 -17.45 6.80 23.63
CA PHE A 51 -17.44 7.23 22.24
C PHE A 51 -16.03 7.62 21.77
N PHE A 52 -15.22 8.23 22.62
CA PHE A 52 -13.83 8.54 22.29
C PHE A 52 -13.02 7.25 22.06
N ILE A 53 -13.10 6.29 22.99
CA ILE A 53 -12.41 4.99 22.86
C ILE A 53 -12.86 4.24 21.60
N LEU A 54 -14.15 4.22 21.30
CA LEU A 54 -14.68 3.58 20.09
C LEU A 54 -14.19 4.24 18.82
N SER A 55 -14.14 5.58 18.75
CA SER A 55 -13.64 6.32 17.59
C SER A 55 -12.15 6.04 17.35
N ASP A 56 -11.35 6.01 18.42
CA ASP A 56 -9.93 5.69 18.34
C ASP A 56 -9.71 4.23 17.93
N ALA A 57 -10.48 3.29 18.47
CA ALA A 57 -10.41 1.88 18.09
C ALA A 57 -10.77 1.67 16.60
N ILE A 58 -11.76 2.38 16.07
CA ILE A 58 -12.13 2.33 14.65
C ILE A 58 -11.00 2.88 13.78
N LEU A 59 -10.37 3.98 14.19
CA LEU A 59 -9.23 4.56 13.48
C LEU A 59 -8.06 3.57 13.46
N ALA A 60 -7.70 2.99 14.59
CA ALA A 60 -6.65 1.98 14.68
C ALA A 60 -6.97 0.76 13.79
N MET A 61 -8.20 0.24 13.85
CA MET A 61 -8.64 -0.89 13.04
C MET A 61 -8.52 -0.60 11.54
N CYS A 62 -8.84 0.62 11.09
CA CYS A 62 -8.71 1.04 9.70
C CYS A 62 -7.27 0.92 9.19
N PHE A 63 -6.28 1.33 9.99
CA PHE A 63 -4.86 1.19 9.66
C PHE A 63 -4.40 -0.28 9.68
N PHE A 64 -4.83 -1.08 10.65
CA PHE A 64 -4.46 -2.49 10.73
C PHE A 64 -5.01 -3.28 9.55
N ILE A 65 -6.30 -3.12 9.21
CA ILE A 65 -6.94 -3.84 8.10
C ILE A 65 -6.22 -3.50 6.79
N ARG A 66 -5.95 -2.21 6.53
CA ARG A 66 -5.20 -1.82 5.35
C ARG A 66 -3.78 -2.39 5.35
N GLY A 67 -3.10 -2.37 6.49
CA GLY A 67 -1.76 -2.93 6.62
C GLY A 67 -1.73 -4.44 6.32
N PHE A 68 -2.72 -5.20 6.77
CA PHE A 68 -2.82 -6.63 6.48
C PHE A 68 -3.15 -6.89 5.00
N ALA A 69 -4.06 -6.12 4.41
CA ALA A 69 -4.38 -6.22 2.99
C ALA A 69 -3.14 -5.97 2.12
N LEU A 70 -2.37 -4.91 2.42
CA LEU A 70 -1.12 -4.62 1.69
C LEU A 70 -0.06 -5.71 1.87
N LYS A 71 0.10 -6.28 3.07
CA LYS A 71 1.02 -7.40 3.30
C LYS A 71 0.61 -8.66 2.53
N ALA A 72 -0.69 -8.95 2.44
CA ALA A 72 -1.19 -10.06 1.65
C ALA A 72 -0.95 -9.83 0.15
N GLN A 73 -1.22 -8.62 -0.35
CA GLN A 73 -0.93 -8.22 -1.71
C GLN A 73 0.57 -8.34 -2.05
N ASP A 74 1.45 -7.89 -1.17
CA ASP A 74 2.90 -7.97 -1.35
C ASP A 74 3.39 -9.42 -1.49
N ARG A 75 2.78 -10.36 -0.74
CA ARG A 75 3.08 -11.79 -0.86
C ARG A 75 2.60 -12.36 -2.20
N ALA A 76 1.40 -11.98 -2.64
CA ALA A 76 0.86 -12.39 -3.93
C ALA A 76 1.76 -11.91 -5.07
N ILE A 77 2.13 -10.62 -5.08
CA ILE A 77 3.04 -10.05 -6.08
C ILE A 77 4.37 -10.80 -6.13
N ARG A 78 4.95 -11.13 -4.97
CA ARG A 78 6.20 -11.89 -4.94
C ARG A 78 6.05 -13.27 -5.57
N ALA A 79 4.95 -13.96 -5.31
CA ALA A 79 4.69 -15.28 -5.90
C ALA A 79 4.46 -15.18 -7.42
N GLU A 80 3.67 -14.21 -7.86
CA GLU A 80 3.36 -13.95 -9.26
C GLU A 80 4.63 -13.60 -10.06
N GLU A 81 5.45 -12.67 -9.56
CA GLU A 81 6.67 -12.25 -10.27
C GLU A 81 7.75 -13.34 -10.25
N ASN A 82 7.81 -14.17 -9.20
CA ASN A 82 8.70 -15.32 -9.17
C ASN A 82 8.26 -16.38 -10.20
N PHE A 83 6.98 -16.65 -10.30
CA PHE A 83 6.44 -17.56 -11.32
C PHE A 83 6.64 -17.00 -12.73
N ARG A 84 6.40 -15.70 -12.93
CA ARG A 84 6.65 -15.00 -14.20
C ARG A 84 8.11 -15.12 -14.63
N HIS A 85 9.06 -14.87 -13.72
CA HIS A 85 10.49 -15.01 -14.01
C HIS A 85 10.85 -16.44 -14.37
N PHE A 86 10.29 -17.42 -13.66
CA PHE A 86 10.50 -18.84 -13.96
C PHE A 86 9.97 -19.20 -15.35
N THR A 87 8.80 -18.70 -15.73
CA THR A 87 8.22 -18.94 -17.06
C THR A 87 9.07 -18.36 -18.19
N LEU A 88 9.69 -17.19 -17.96
CA LEU A 88 10.52 -16.50 -18.96
C LEU A 88 11.93 -17.05 -19.08
N THR A 89 12.51 -17.56 -17.97
CA THR A 89 13.94 -17.89 -17.91
C THR A 89 14.23 -19.34 -17.53
N GLY A 90 13.23 -20.11 -17.09
CA GLY A 90 13.40 -21.44 -16.50
C GLY A 90 14.00 -21.43 -15.08
N LYS A 91 14.23 -20.26 -14.48
CA LYS A 91 14.85 -20.12 -13.16
C LYS A 91 14.00 -19.22 -12.25
N PRO A 92 13.95 -19.50 -10.92
CA PRO A 92 13.29 -18.60 -9.99
C PRO A 92 14.05 -17.26 -9.87
N LEU A 93 13.39 -16.23 -9.34
CA LEU A 93 14.04 -14.98 -8.99
C LEU A 93 15.17 -15.22 -7.97
N ASP A 94 16.24 -14.43 -8.09
CA ASP A 94 17.36 -14.48 -7.13
C ASP A 94 16.86 -14.15 -5.71
N SER A 95 17.26 -14.98 -4.75
CA SER A 95 16.89 -14.85 -3.34
C SER A 95 17.41 -13.55 -2.69
N LYS A 96 18.42 -12.90 -3.28
CA LYS A 96 18.95 -11.60 -2.82
C LYS A 96 17.98 -10.43 -3.08
N LEU A 97 17.00 -10.60 -3.98
CA LEU A 97 16.00 -9.57 -4.27
C LEU A 97 15.08 -9.36 -3.07
N ARG A 98 15.03 -8.11 -2.61
CA ARG A 98 14.12 -7.70 -1.55
C ARG A 98 12.71 -7.50 -2.09
N LEU A 99 11.71 -7.67 -1.23
CA LEU A 99 10.30 -7.52 -1.60
C LEU A 99 10.00 -6.18 -2.32
N LYS A 100 10.54 -5.05 -1.83
CA LYS A 100 10.36 -3.74 -2.47
C LYS A 100 10.97 -3.64 -3.87
N GLN A 101 12.03 -4.40 -4.15
CA GLN A 101 12.64 -4.47 -5.48
C GLN A 101 11.76 -5.30 -6.41
N ILE A 102 11.25 -6.45 -5.96
CA ILE A 102 10.32 -7.30 -6.72
C ILE A 102 9.04 -6.52 -7.07
N ILE A 103 8.47 -5.78 -6.11
CA ILE A 103 7.31 -4.92 -6.33
C ILE A 103 7.60 -3.81 -7.37
N ALA A 104 8.83 -3.33 -7.47
CA ALA A 104 9.20 -2.36 -8.50
C ALA A 104 9.40 -3.01 -9.87
N LEU A 105 10.00 -4.20 -9.91
CA LEU A 105 10.27 -4.96 -11.13
C LEU A 105 9.01 -5.41 -11.86
N ARG A 106 7.86 -5.59 -11.17
CA ARG A 106 6.60 -6.01 -11.79
C ARG A 106 6.09 -5.07 -12.88
N PHE A 107 6.52 -3.81 -12.86
CA PHE A 107 6.16 -2.82 -13.87
C PHE A 107 6.99 -2.91 -15.15
N ALA A 108 8.05 -3.71 -15.16
CA ALA A 108 8.85 -3.97 -16.35
C ALA A 108 8.09 -4.92 -17.30
N ASP A 109 8.23 -4.70 -18.61
CA ASP A 109 7.72 -5.61 -19.63
C ASP A 109 8.48 -6.94 -19.61
N ASP A 110 7.89 -8.01 -20.17
CA ASP A 110 8.48 -9.35 -20.18
C ASP A 110 9.85 -9.41 -20.86
N ALA A 111 10.05 -8.56 -21.88
CA ALA A 111 11.31 -8.49 -22.61
C ALA A 111 12.48 -7.91 -21.78
N GLU A 112 12.20 -6.96 -20.88
CA GLU A 112 13.23 -6.31 -20.08
C GLU A 112 13.31 -6.85 -18.64
N PHE A 113 12.27 -7.52 -18.16
CA PHE A 113 12.18 -7.98 -16.77
C PHE A 113 13.35 -8.85 -16.31
N PRO A 114 13.78 -9.90 -17.04
CA PRO A 114 14.90 -10.75 -16.60
C PRO A 114 16.22 -9.99 -16.47
N SER A 115 16.56 -9.18 -17.48
CA SER A 115 17.81 -8.40 -17.48
C SER A 115 17.81 -7.33 -16.39
N LEU A 116 16.67 -6.66 -16.16
CA LEU A 116 16.52 -5.67 -15.10
C LEU A 116 16.56 -6.31 -13.71
N ALA A 117 16.01 -7.52 -13.54
CA ALA A 117 16.11 -8.29 -12.29
C ALA A 117 17.56 -8.65 -11.97
N GLN A 118 18.34 -9.12 -12.96
CA GLN A 118 19.75 -9.41 -12.80
C GLN A 118 20.54 -8.14 -12.43
N LYS A 119 20.38 -7.06 -13.19
CA LYS A 119 21.00 -5.76 -12.90
C LYS A 119 20.66 -5.25 -11.51
N THR A 120 19.41 -5.46 -11.06
CA THR A 120 18.98 -5.07 -9.70
C THR A 120 19.76 -5.80 -8.62
N VAL A 121 20.11 -7.07 -8.82
CA VAL A 121 20.93 -7.85 -7.89
C VAL A 121 22.37 -7.38 -7.90
N GLU A 122 22.96 -7.22 -9.09
CA GLU A 122 24.36 -6.85 -9.27
C GLU A 122 24.69 -5.46 -8.71
N GLU A 123 23.83 -4.48 -8.99
CA GLU A 123 24.00 -3.08 -8.59
C GLU A 123 23.26 -2.72 -7.30
N ASN A 124 22.51 -3.67 -6.68
CA ASN A 124 21.66 -3.45 -5.49
C ASN A 124 20.74 -2.22 -5.62
N LEU A 125 20.08 -2.09 -6.77
CA LEU A 125 19.25 -0.94 -7.11
C LEU A 125 18.11 -0.74 -6.10
N LYS A 126 17.81 0.51 -5.76
CA LYS A 126 16.64 0.85 -4.96
C LYS A 126 15.37 0.80 -5.82
N SER A 127 14.20 0.59 -5.19
CA SER A 127 12.91 0.50 -5.91
C SER A 127 12.59 1.72 -6.79
N GLY A 128 13.03 2.92 -6.38
CA GLY A 128 12.88 4.14 -7.17
C GLY A 128 13.74 4.13 -8.44
N ASP A 129 14.97 3.62 -8.35
CA ASP A 129 15.90 3.57 -9.48
C ASP A 129 15.49 2.48 -10.46
N ILE A 130 15.01 1.33 -9.98
CA ILE A 130 14.40 0.28 -10.80
C ILE A 130 13.26 0.87 -11.64
N LYS A 131 12.32 1.58 -11.01
CA LYS A 131 11.18 2.20 -11.70
C LYS A 131 11.59 3.24 -12.75
N LYS A 132 12.69 3.97 -12.52
CA LYS A 132 13.23 4.92 -13.49
C LYS A 132 13.92 4.23 -14.66
N ALA A 133 14.50 3.04 -14.43
CA ALA A 133 15.18 2.26 -15.45
C ALA A 133 14.22 1.54 -16.42
N ILE A 134 12.96 1.36 -16.04
CA ILE A 134 11.96 0.71 -16.88
C ILE A 134 11.65 1.57 -18.11
N GLN A 135 11.86 1.00 -19.29
CA GLN A 135 11.58 1.64 -20.57
C GLN A 135 10.13 1.36 -21.03
N ASN A 136 9.69 0.11 -20.92
CA ASN A 136 8.37 -0.33 -21.31
C ASN A 136 7.56 -0.72 -20.08
N TRP A 137 6.62 0.17 -19.69
CA TRP A 137 5.79 -0.03 -18.50
C TRP A 137 4.65 -1.00 -18.76
N ARG A 138 4.60 -2.08 -17.97
CA ARG A 138 3.44 -2.95 -17.82
C ARG A 138 2.49 -2.34 -16.81
N ALA A 139 1.27 -2.02 -17.23
CA ALA A 139 0.25 -1.45 -16.36
C ALA A 139 -0.26 -2.50 -15.35
N ASP A 140 -0.36 -2.10 -14.09
CA ASP A 140 -0.95 -2.90 -13.01
C ASP A 140 -2.16 -2.17 -12.45
N HIS A 141 -3.35 -2.65 -12.80
CA HIS A 141 -4.64 -2.09 -12.40
C HIS A 141 -5.32 -2.85 -11.26
N HIS A 142 -4.78 -3.99 -10.82
CA HIS A 142 -5.36 -4.88 -9.79
C HIS A 142 -4.74 -4.62 -8.40
N ARG A 143 -4.73 -3.36 -7.96
CA ARG A 143 -4.18 -2.97 -6.66
C ARG A 143 -5.27 -2.55 -5.69
N ALA A 144 -5.11 -2.97 -4.40
CA ALA A 144 -5.92 -2.49 -3.27
C ALA A 144 -5.53 -1.06 -2.83
#